data_920b40d103a9e28359077b628674e399
#
_entry.id   920b40d103a9e28359077b628674e399
#
_cell.length_a   1.000
_cell.length_b   1.000
_cell.length_c   1.000
_cell.angle_alpha   90.00
_cell.angle_beta   90.00
_cell.angle_gamma   90.00
#
_symmetry.space_group_name_H-M   'P 1'
#
loop_
_entity.id
_entity.type
_entity.pdbx_description
1 polymer ?
#
loop_
_entity_poly.entity_id
_entity_poly.type
_entity_poly.pdbx_seq_one_letter_code
_entity_poly.pdbx_strand_id
1 'polypeptide(L)'
;VNDPDRRSNAVKALILYSSRDGQTRSIASYIANKLQDTLRCDVIDLLQADNVDLSQYQQVLIGASIRYGHFHPALDKFVKRHAEQLNQMPSAFFSVNLTARKADKRSPQTNAYTRKFLLSSPWQPKQCVVFAGALRYPRYRWFDRVMIQLIMRMTGGETDTSKEVEYTDWQQVDRFAQEFGHIQYEK
;
A
#
# COMPACT_ATOMS: atom_id res chain seq x y z
N VAL A 1 1.17 -3.82 -36.61
CA VAL A 1 0.07 -4.80 -36.52
C VAL A 1 -0.10 -5.11 -35.04
N ASN A 2 -1.11 -4.46 -34.41
CA ASN A 2 -1.49 -4.74 -33.03
C ASN A 2 -2.27 -6.07 -33.03
N ASP A 3 -1.64 -7.10 -32.51
CA ASP A 3 -2.27 -8.39 -32.27
C ASP A 3 -3.16 -8.30 -31.03
N PRO A 4 -4.48 -8.36 -31.16
CA PRO A 4 -5.39 -8.30 -30.02
C PRO A 4 -5.25 -9.51 -29.08
N ASP A 5 -4.66 -10.60 -29.52
CA ASP A 5 -4.45 -11.82 -28.73
C ASP A 5 -3.26 -11.71 -27.75
N ARG A 6 -2.32 -10.80 -27.98
CA ARG A 6 -1.22 -10.58 -27.03
C ARG A 6 -1.68 -10.00 -25.70
N ARG A 7 -2.84 -9.32 -25.65
CA ARG A 7 -3.38 -8.76 -24.41
C ARG A 7 -4.10 -9.77 -23.52
N SER A 8 -4.58 -10.87 -24.12
CA SER A 8 -5.30 -11.92 -23.36
C SER A 8 -4.38 -12.85 -22.60
N ASN A 9 -3.09 -12.93 -22.97
CA ASN A 9 -2.08 -13.78 -22.33
C ASN A 9 -1.15 -13.00 -21.36
N ALA A 10 -1.42 -11.72 -21.11
CA ALA A 10 -0.64 -10.94 -20.14
C ALA A 10 -0.89 -11.47 -18.73
N VAL A 11 0.19 -11.70 -17.99
CA VAL A 11 0.15 -12.03 -16.57
C VAL A 11 -0.64 -10.97 -15.82
N LYS A 12 -1.62 -11.38 -15.02
CA LYS A 12 -2.45 -10.47 -14.24
C LYS A 12 -1.93 -10.36 -12.82
N ALA A 13 -1.78 -9.14 -12.35
CA ALA A 13 -1.53 -8.81 -10.96
C ALA A 13 -2.72 -8.06 -10.37
N LEU A 14 -3.01 -8.31 -9.11
CA LEU A 14 -4.01 -7.57 -8.36
C LEU A 14 -3.31 -6.62 -7.40
N ILE A 15 -3.71 -5.35 -7.42
CA ILE A 15 -3.27 -4.35 -6.45
C ILE A 15 -4.49 -3.87 -5.68
N LEU A 16 -4.52 -4.22 -4.40
CA LEU A 16 -5.55 -3.79 -3.47
C LEU A 16 -5.02 -2.64 -2.63
N TYR A 17 -5.86 -1.65 -2.36
CA TYR A 17 -5.45 -0.52 -1.51
C TYR A 17 -6.54 -0.15 -0.51
N SER A 18 -6.10 0.33 0.65
CA SER A 18 -6.92 1.02 1.63
C SER A 18 -6.34 2.41 1.83
N SER A 19 -7.05 3.44 1.39
CA SER A 19 -6.60 4.83 1.41
C SER A 19 -7.57 5.71 2.18
N ARG A 20 -7.04 6.65 2.98
CA ARG A 20 -7.87 7.62 3.68
C ARG A 20 -7.89 8.98 2.97
N ASP A 21 -6.75 9.43 2.48
CA ASP A 21 -6.58 10.77 1.91
C ASP A 21 -6.15 10.74 0.43
N GLY A 22 -6.13 9.56 -0.18
CA GLY A 22 -5.81 9.38 -1.58
C GLY A 22 -4.34 9.04 -1.89
N GLN A 23 -3.41 9.18 -0.93
CA GLN A 23 -1.99 8.93 -1.20
C GLN A 23 -1.69 7.46 -1.47
N THR A 24 -2.26 6.55 -0.70
CA THR A 24 -2.09 5.10 -0.92
C THR A 24 -2.64 4.67 -2.27
N ARG A 25 -3.79 5.22 -2.65
CA ARG A 25 -4.37 5.01 -3.98
C ARG A 25 -3.44 5.51 -5.09
N SER A 26 -2.85 6.69 -4.92
CA SER A 26 -1.92 7.26 -5.89
C SER A 26 -0.67 6.39 -6.05
N ILE A 27 -0.14 5.86 -4.95
CA ILE A 27 1.01 4.94 -4.98
C ILE A 27 0.63 3.64 -5.69
N ALA A 28 -0.53 3.05 -5.38
CA ALA A 28 -1.02 1.83 -6.03
C ALA A 28 -1.17 2.02 -7.54
N SER A 29 -1.77 3.12 -7.96
CA SER A 29 -1.95 3.47 -9.38
C SER A 29 -0.63 3.72 -10.09
N TYR A 30 0.31 4.37 -9.42
CA TYR A 30 1.65 4.60 -9.95
C TYR A 30 2.40 3.28 -10.20
N ILE A 31 2.34 2.35 -9.26
CA ILE A 31 2.93 1.01 -9.41
C ILE A 31 2.32 0.29 -10.60
N ALA A 32 0.99 0.31 -10.72
CA ALA A 32 0.29 -0.32 -11.86
C ALA A 32 0.76 0.27 -13.19
N ASN A 33 0.89 1.60 -13.28
CA ASN A 33 1.36 2.27 -14.50
C ASN A 33 2.80 1.91 -14.86
N LYS A 34 3.66 1.77 -13.85
CA LYS A 34 5.06 1.35 -14.08
C LYS A 34 5.17 -0.07 -14.64
N LEU A 35 4.21 -0.93 -14.31
CA LEU A 35 4.23 -2.34 -14.70
C LEU A 35 3.39 -2.65 -15.95
N GLN A 36 2.72 -1.65 -16.54
CA GLN A 36 1.72 -1.86 -17.60
C GLN A 36 2.26 -2.57 -18.85
N ASP A 37 3.54 -2.47 -19.14
CA ASP A 37 4.17 -3.09 -20.31
C ASP A 37 4.47 -4.59 -20.11
N THR A 38 4.54 -5.05 -18.86
CA THR A 38 4.90 -6.42 -18.49
C THR A 38 3.79 -7.15 -17.76
N LEU A 39 2.95 -6.43 -17.02
CA LEU A 39 1.86 -6.98 -16.21
C LEU A 39 0.58 -6.20 -16.45
N ARG A 40 -0.52 -6.92 -16.60
CA ARG A 40 -1.85 -6.31 -16.50
C ARG A 40 -2.22 -6.22 -15.01
N CYS A 41 -2.36 -5.00 -14.51
CA CYS A 41 -2.69 -4.77 -13.11
C CYS A 41 -4.15 -4.30 -12.99
N ASP A 42 -4.92 -4.99 -12.16
CA ASP A 42 -6.21 -4.51 -11.69
C ASP A 42 -5.99 -3.82 -10.35
N VAL A 43 -6.45 -2.58 -10.22
CA VAL A 43 -6.30 -1.76 -9.02
C VAL A 43 -7.68 -1.59 -8.39
N ILE A 44 -7.87 -2.13 -7.18
CA ILE A 44 -9.19 -2.21 -6.54
C ILE A 44 -9.10 -1.73 -5.09
N ASP A 45 -10.08 -0.92 -4.67
CA ASP A 45 -10.25 -0.53 -3.28
C ASP A 45 -10.63 -1.74 -2.43
N LEU A 46 -9.97 -1.95 -1.29
CA LEU A 46 -10.29 -3.03 -0.35
C LEU A 46 -11.75 -3.02 0.09
N LEU A 47 -12.38 -1.86 0.17
CA LEU A 47 -13.80 -1.75 0.53
C LEU A 47 -14.73 -2.31 -0.56
N GLN A 48 -14.23 -2.54 -1.76
CA GLN A 48 -14.98 -3.06 -2.91
C GLN A 48 -14.47 -4.43 -3.35
N ALA A 49 -13.69 -5.10 -2.52
CA ALA A 49 -13.00 -6.34 -2.87
C ALA A 49 -13.73 -7.61 -2.41
N ASP A 50 -14.98 -7.52 -1.98
CA ASP A 50 -15.73 -8.66 -1.43
C ASP A 50 -15.90 -9.82 -2.41
N ASN A 51 -15.96 -9.52 -3.71
CA ASN A 51 -16.16 -10.50 -4.78
C ASN A 51 -14.87 -10.80 -5.58
N VAL A 52 -13.72 -10.37 -5.08
CA VAL A 52 -12.44 -10.64 -5.76
C VAL A 52 -12.08 -12.11 -5.65
N ASP A 53 -11.76 -12.71 -6.80
CA ASP A 53 -11.26 -14.08 -6.88
C ASP A 53 -9.73 -14.04 -7.10
N LEU A 54 -8.99 -14.34 -6.04
CA LEU A 54 -7.52 -14.33 -6.06
C LEU A 54 -6.93 -15.37 -7.01
N SER A 55 -7.67 -16.44 -7.33
CA SER A 55 -7.19 -17.49 -8.25
C SER A 55 -6.99 -17.00 -9.68
N GLN A 56 -7.60 -15.87 -10.04
CA GLN A 56 -7.45 -15.26 -11.37
C GLN A 56 -6.18 -14.42 -11.52
N TYR A 57 -5.40 -14.28 -10.46
CA TYR A 57 -4.18 -13.45 -10.45
C TYR A 57 -2.96 -14.31 -10.15
N GLN A 58 -1.84 -13.96 -10.76
CA GLN A 58 -0.57 -14.63 -10.49
C GLN A 58 0.14 -14.05 -9.29
N GLN A 59 -0.08 -12.78 -8.99
CA GLN A 59 0.54 -12.10 -7.86
C GLN A 59 -0.38 -11.01 -7.32
N VAL A 60 -0.24 -10.72 -6.04
CA VAL A 60 -1.08 -9.76 -5.33
C VAL A 60 -0.21 -8.80 -4.54
N LEU A 61 -0.54 -7.52 -4.63
CA LEU A 61 0.01 -6.46 -3.81
C LEU A 61 -1.12 -5.84 -3.00
N ILE A 62 -0.92 -5.70 -1.69
CA ILE A 62 -1.84 -4.99 -0.81
C ILE A 62 -1.13 -3.77 -0.23
N GLY A 63 -1.74 -2.61 -0.38
CA GLY A 63 -1.26 -1.37 0.22
C GLY A 63 -2.28 -0.77 1.17
N ALA A 64 -1.81 -0.27 2.31
CA ALA A 64 -2.69 0.30 3.31
C ALA A 64 -2.03 1.47 4.05
N SER A 65 -2.84 2.50 4.33
CA SER A 65 -2.40 3.64 5.13
C SER A 65 -2.66 3.42 6.61
N ILE A 66 -1.76 3.98 7.42
CA ILE A 66 -1.87 4.01 8.87
C ILE A 66 -2.31 5.40 9.29
N ARG A 67 -3.35 5.47 10.14
CA ARG A 67 -3.76 6.70 10.81
C ARG A 67 -3.96 6.43 12.30
N TYR A 68 -3.40 7.28 13.15
CA TYR A 68 -3.43 7.11 14.61
C TYR A 68 -2.93 5.73 15.07
N GLY A 69 -1.92 5.20 14.37
CA GLY A 69 -1.34 3.89 14.69
C GLY A 69 -2.14 2.68 14.22
N HIS A 70 -3.20 2.87 13.45
CA HIS A 70 -4.08 1.79 13.01
C HIS A 70 -4.27 1.76 11.50
N PHE A 71 -4.37 0.55 10.96
CA PHE A 71 -4.89 0.31 9.62
C PHE A 71 -6.42 0.30 9.66
N HIS A 72 -7.05 0.53 8.50
CA HIS A 72 -8.49 0.38 8.38
C HIS A 72 -8.89 -1.09 8.66
N PRO A 73 -10.01 -1.34 9.38
CA PRO A 73 -10.44 -2.72 9.71
C PRO A 73 -10.64 -3.63 8.51
N ALA A 74 -10.92 -3.06 7.32
CA ALA A 74 -11.07 -3.83 6.09
C ALA A 74 -9.81 -4.62 5.72
N LEU A 75 -8.61 -4.12 6.05
CA LEU A 75 -7.35 -4.84 5.82
C LEU A 75 -7.30 -6.13 6.62
N ASP A 76 -7.53 -6.05 7.91
CA ASP A 76 -7.50 -7.20 8.81
C ASP A 76 -8.55 -8.25 8.41
N LYS A 77 -9.76 -7.80 8.11
CA LYS A 77 -10.85 -8.66 7.66
C LYS A 77 -10.52 -9.39 6.36
N PHE A 78 -9.99 -8.68 5.37
CA PHE A 78 -9.59 -9.28 4.09
C PHE A 78 -8.47 -10.29 4.27
N VAL A 79 -7.45 -9.93 5.03
CA VAL A 79 -6.28 -10.78 5.28
C VAL A 79 -6.68 -12.07 6.01
N LYS A 80 -7.51 -11.99 7.04
CA LYS A 80 -8.00 -13.17 7.77
C LYS A 80 -8.82 -14.09 6.88
N ARG A 81 -9.64 -13.52 6.00
CA ARG A 81 -10.47 -14.30 5.08
C ARG A 81 -9.65 -15.02 4.02
N HIS A 82 -8.58 -14.41 3.53
CA HIS A 82 -7.80 -14.90 2.38
C HIS A 82 -6.38 -15.35 2.72
N ALA A 83 -6.04 -15.46 4.00
CA ALA A 83 -4.66 -15.71 4.44
C ALA A 83 -4.06 -16.98 3.84
N GLU A 84 -4.81 -18.07 3.78
CA GLU A 84 -4.32 -19.34 3.24
C GLU A 84 -3.91 -19.18 1.77
N GLN A 85 -4.77 -18.59 0.96
CA GLN A 85 -4.49 -18.38 -0.46
C GLN A 85 -3.38 -17.36 -0.68
N LEU A 86 -3.36 -16.27 0.08
CA LEU A 86 -2.30 -15.26 0.01
C LEU A 86 -0.93 -15.83 0.34
N ASN A 87 -0.85 -16.76 1.31
CA ASN A 87 0.40 -17.41 1.68
C ASN A 87 0.89 -18.43 0.64
N GLN A 88 0.02 -18.89 -0.23
CA GLN A 88 0.33 -19.87 -1.28
C GLN A 88 0.67 -19.23 -2.63
N MET A 89 0.62 -17.92 -2.73
CA MET A 89 0.88 -17.19 -3.97
C MET A 89 1.89 -16.07 -3.76
N PRO A 90 2.57 -15.60 -4.82
CA PRO A 90 3.42 -14.43 -4.71
C PRO A 90 2.61 -13.22 -4.23
N SER A 91 2.97 -12.69 -3.08
CA SER A 91 2.25 -11.56 -2.48
C SER A 91 3.20 -10.60 -1.78
N ALA A 92 2.85 -9.32 -1.84
CA ALA A 92 3.62 -8.24 -1.24
C ALA A 92 2.70 -7.26 -0.51
N PHE A 93 3.27 -6.53 0.43
CA PHE A 93 2.57 -5.54 1.22
C PHE A 93 3.35 -4.24 1.27
N PHE A 94 2.65 -3.11 1.17
CA PHE A 94 3.23 -1.82 1.52
C PHE A 94 2.32 -1.08 2.49
N SER A 95 2.95 -0.45 3.46
CA SER A 95 2.26 0.48 4.37
C SER A 95 2.62 1.93 4.02
N VAL A 96 1.69 2.83 4.26
CA VAL A 96 1.88 4.26 4.04
C VAL A 96 1.54 5.00 5.33
N ASN A 97 2.47 5.79 5.82
CA ASN A 97 2.25 6.56 7.05
C ASN A 97 3.15 7.79 7.15
N LEU A 98 2.73 8.77 7.95
CA LEU A 98 3.49 10.01 8.16
C LEU A 98 4.74 9.82 9.01
N THR A 99 4.77 8.82 9.89
CA THR A 99 5.94 8.51 10.72
C THR A 99 7.14 8.14 9.84
N ALA A 100 6.90 7.51 8.69
CA ALA A 100 7.92 7.14 7.73
C ALA A 100 8.57 8.32 6.98
N ARG A 101 8.12 9.57 7.20
CA ARG A 101 8.86 10.76 6.75
C ARG A 101 10.25 10.83 7.37
N LYS A 102 10.41 10.23 8.56
CA LYS A 102 11.71 10.04 9.20
C LYS A 102 12.36 8.77 8.66
N ALA A 103 13.59 8.88 8.15
CA ALA A 103 14.28 7.77 7.48
C ALA A 103 14.46 6.54 8.39
N ASP A 104 14.68 6.75 9.70
CA ASP A 104 14.83 5.68 10.69
C ASP A 104 13.52 4.92 10.98
N LYS A 105 12.37 5.41 10.51
CA LYS A 105 11.04 4.77 10.65
C LYS A 105 10.49 4.23 9.32
N ARG A 106 11.34 4.12 8.30
CA ARG A 106 10.93 3.77 6.93
C ARG A 106 11.26 2.34 6.56
N SER A 107 11.23 1.42 7.51
CA SER A 107 11.38 -0.01 7.25
C SER A 107 10.36 -0.82 8.04
N PRO A 108 10.01 -2.04 7.60
CA PRO A 108 9.09 -2.90 8.35
C PRO A 108 9.58 -3.21 9.77
N GLN A 109 10.90 -3.27 9.98
CA GLN A 109 11.50 -3.57 11.26
C GLN A 109 11.48 -2.38 12.21
N THR A 110 11.65 -1.16 11.69
CA THR A 110 11.76 0.07 12.47
C THR A 110 10.45 0.85 12.57
N ASN A 111 9.48 0.57 11.71
CA ASN A 111 8.14 1.13 11.80
C ASN A 111 7.29 0.26 12.72
N ALA A 112 7.01 0.74 13.93
CA ALA A 112 6.36 -0.05 14.97
C ALA A 112 4.98 -0.58 14.55
N TYR A 113 4.21 0.20 13.81
CA TYR A 113 2.85 -0.18 13.40
C TYR A 113 2.87 -1.27 12.33
N THR A 114 3.76 -1.15 11.36
CA THR A 114 3.94 -2.17 10.30
C THR A 114 4.49 -3.45 10.90
N ARG A 115 5.47 -3.37 11.78
CA ARG A 115 6.03 -4.51 12.49
C ARG A 115 4.96 -5.26 13.31
N LYS A 116 4.15 -4.53 14.06
CA LYS A 116 3.05 -5.11 14.84
C LYS A 116 2.06 -5.86 13.95
N PHE A 117 1.69 -5.26 12.83
CA PHE A 117 0.81 -5.92 11.85
C PHE A 117 1.40 -7.21 11.34
N LEU A 118 2.65 -7.22 10.91
CA LEU A 118 3.31 -8.41 10.38
C LEU A 118 3.45 -9.52 11.43
N LEU A 119 3.71 -9.18 12.68
CA LEU A 119 3.84 -10.15 13.77
C LEU A 119 2.51 -10.81 14.12
N SER A 120 1.39 -10.11 13.97
CA SER A 120 0.06 -10.63 14.32
C SER A 120 -0.74 -11.15 13.13
N SER A 121 -0.30 -10.87 11.91
CA SER A 121 -1.02 -11.25 10.70
C SER A 121 -0.91 -12.74 10.39
N PRO A 122 -2.02 -13.41 10.05
CA PRO A 122 -1.97 -14.78 9.54
C PRO A 122 -1.36 -14.86 8.13
N TRP A 123 -1.34 -13.75 7.40
CA TRP A 123 -0.66 -13.62 6.11
C TRP A 123 0.75 -13.08 6.30
N GLN A 124 1.72 -13.78 5.72
CA GLN A 124 3.12 -13.36 5.71
C GLN A 124 3.55 -13.01 4.30
N PRO A 125 3.51 -11.73 3.91
CA PRO A 125 3.91 -11.32 2.57
C PRO A 125 5.39 -11.60 2.33
N LYS A 126 5.73 -11.96 1.10
CA LYS A 126 7.12 -12.19 0.71
C LYS A 126 7.97 -10.93 0.69
N GLN A 127 7.34 -9.82 0.33
CA GLN A 127 7.97 -8.51 0.32
C GLN A 127 7.11 -7.54 1.11
N CYS A 128 7.77 -6.69 1.87
CA CYS A 128 7.10 -5.62 2.61
C CYS A 128 7.95 -4.37 2.56
N VAL A 129 7.32 -3.24 2.29
CA VAL A 129 7.97 -1.94 2.28
C VAL A 129 7.11 -0.91 3.01
N VAL A 130 7.76 0.10 3.55
CA VAL A 130 7.11 1.23 4.22
C VAL A 130 7.41 2.49 3.43
N PHE A 131 6.35 3.16 2.96
CA PHE A 131 6.46 4.45 2.28
C PHE A 131 6.01 5.58 3.20
N ALA A 132 6.70 6.71 3.11
CA ALA A 132 6.20 7.94 3.67
C ALA A 132 4.94 8.39 2.92
N GLY A 133 3.96 8.86 3.65
CA GLY A 133 2.69 9.33 3.10
C GLY A 133 2.70 10.81 2.74
N ALA A 134 1.53 11.39 2.78
CA ALA A 134 1.34 12.81 2.52
C ALA A 134 0.49 13.44 3.62
N LEU A 135 0.78 14.71 3.90
CA LEU A 135 0.03 15.54 4.82
C LEU A 135 -0.90 16.42 3.99
N ARG A 136 -2.20 16.27 4.17
CA ARG A 136 -3.23 16.92 3.36
C ARG A 136 -4.24 17.67 4.23
N TYR A 137 -3.78 18.62 5.04
CA TYR A 137 -4.64 19.37 5.98
C TYR A 137 -5.94 19.87 5.36
N PRO A 138 -5.97 20.46 4.17
CA PRO A 138 -7.22 20.96 3.59
C PRO A 138 -8.26 19.86 3.30
N ARG A 139 -7.84 18.60 3.20
CA ARG A 139 -8.72 17.45 2.94
C ARG A 139 -9.25 16.80 4.22
N TYR A 140 -8.72 17.16 5.39
CA TYR A 140 -9.12 16.57 6.65
C TYR A 140 -10.40 17.19 7.16
N ARG A 141 -11.22 16.36 7.82
CA ARG A 141 -12.31 16.85 8.64
C ARG A 141 -11.75 17.67 9.82
N TRP A 142 -12.55 18.53 10.38
CA TRP A 142 -12.13 19.42 11.47
C TRP A 142 -11.41 18.68 12.59
N PHE A 143 -11.98 17.56 13.07
CA PHE A 143 -11.38 16.77 14.14
C PHE A 143 -10.01 16.22 13.76
N ASP A 144 -9.91 15.58 12.59
CA ASP A 144 -8.66 15.01 12.10
C ASP A 144 -7.60 16.09 11.89
N ARG A 145 -7.98 17.23 11.37
CA ARG A 145 -7.06 18.36 11.15
C ARG A 145 -6.44 18.82 12.47
N VAL A 146 -7.24 18.97 13.53
CA VAL A 146 -6.76 19.37 14.86
C VAL A 146 -5.87 18.30 15.46
N MET A 147 -6.28 17.04 15.41
CA MET A 147 -5.52 15.92 15.98
C MET A 147 -4.20 15.69 15.26
N ILE A 148 -4.20 15.73 13.95
CA ILE A 148 -2.97 15.55 13.16
C ILE A 148 -2.03 16.73 13.37
N GLN A 149 -2.54 17.96 13.44
CA GLN A 149 -1.75 19.14 13.75
C GLN A 149 -1.05 18.99 15.11
N LEU A 150 -1.77 18.50 16.12
CA LEU A 150 -1.20 18.26 17.45
C LEU A 150 -0.08 17.23 17.41
N ILE A 151 -0.30 16.11 16.73
CA ILE A 151 0.71 15.06 16.56
C ILE A 151 1.94 15.60 15.82
N MET A 152 1.74 16.36 14.76
CA MET A 152 2.84 16.93 13.99
C MET A 152 3.62 17.96 14.79
N ARG A 153 2.96 18.75 15.64
CA ARG A 153 3.63 19.68 16.56
C ARG A 153 4.51 18.93 17.55
N MET A 154 4.01 17.82 18.11
CA MET A 154 4.75 17.01 19.07
C MET A 154 5.92 16.25 18.44
N THR A 155 5.85 15.97 17.16
CA THR A 155 6.87 15.17 16.43
C THR A 155 7.74 15.99 15.47
N GLY A 156 7.63 17.32 15.52
CA GLY A 156 8.47 18.24 14.73
C GLY A 156 8.09 18.34 13.26
N GLY A 157 6.84 18.03 12.90
CA GLY A 157 6.36 18.10 11.54
C GLY A 157 5.69 19.43 11.18
N GLU A 158 5.14 19.52 9.96
CA GLU A 158 4.43 20.70 9.46
C GLU A 158 3.13 20.95 10.23
N THR A 159 2.91 22.16 10.71
CA THR A 159 1.73 22.55 11.47
C THR A 159 0.82 23.57 10.76
N ASP A 160 1.21 24.06 9.60
CA ASP A 160 0.39 24.99 8.81
C ASP A 160 -0.75 24.22 8.12
N THR A 161 -1.98 24.42 8.63
CA THR A 161 -3.17 23.71 8.17
C THR A 161 -3.67 24.11 6.78
N SER A 162 -3.04 25.10 6.16
CA SER A 162 -3.31 25.48 4.77
C SER A 162 -2.48 24.68 3.75
N LYS A 163 -1.49 23.94 4.22
CA LYS A 163 -0.52 23.24 3.37
C LYS A 163 -0.88 21.80 3.10
N GLU A 164 -0.44 21.33 1.93
CA GLU A 164 -0.29 19.93 1.58
C GLU A 164 1.20 19.64 1.38
N VAL A 165 1.70 18.58 2.01
CA VAL A 165 3.10 18.15 1.90
C VAL A 165 3.15 16.68 1.55
N GLU A 166 3.83 16.35 0.47
CA GLU A 166 4.05 14.98 0.05
C GLU A 166 5.45 14.54 0.45
N TYR A 167 5.53 13.52 1.31
CA TYR A 167 6.80 12.97 1.80
C TYR A 167 7.24 11.72 1.05
N THR A 168 6.41 11.19 0.17
CA THR A 168 6.66 9.95 -0.56
C THR A 168 7.92 10.05 -1.41
N ASP A 169 8.83 9.10 -1.21
CA ASP A 169 10.01 8.92 -2.06
C ASP A 169 9.63 8.06 -3.28
N TRP A 170 9.40 8.71 -4.40
CA TRP A 170 8.96 8.03 -5.62
C TRP A 170 10.04 7.13 -6.24
N GLN A 171 11.31 7.37 -5.96
CA GLN A 171 12.37 6.45 -6.36
C GLN A 171 12.30 5.13 -5.60
N GLN A 172 11.96 5.19 -4.31
CA GLN A 172 11.68 4.00 -3.51
C GLN A 172 10.48 3.23 -4.07
N VAL A 173 9.43 3.93 -4.47
CA VAL A 173 8.24 3.32 -5.10
C VAL A 173 8.63 2.64 -6.42
N ASP A 174 9.46 3.28 -7.26
CA ASP A 174 9.96 2.69 -8.51
C ASP A 174 10.72 1.39 -8.26
N ARG A 175 11.64 1.38 -7.31
CA ARG A 175 12.41 0.18 -6.96
C ARG A 175 11.49 -0.95 -6.50
N PHE A 176 10.55 -0.62 -5.63
CA PHE A 176 9.58 -1.62 -5.15
C PHE A 176 8.68 -2.15 -6.26
N ALA A 177 8.23 -1.29 -7.18
CA ALA A 177 7.45 -1.71 -8.33
C ALA A 177 8.20 -2.74 -9.19
N GLN A 178 9.49 -2.52 -9.44
CA GLN A 178 10.33 -3.46 -10.17
C GLN A 178 10.47 -4.79 -9.43
N GLU A 179 10.72 -4.76 -8.12
CA GLU A 179 10.82 -5.96 -7.29
C GLU A 179 9.51 -6.74 -7.29
N PHE A 180 8.39 -6.05 -7.14
CA PHE A 180 7.08 -6.70 -7.18
C PHE A 180 6.79 -7.30 -8.56
N GLY A 181 7.17 -6.64 -9.63
CA GLY A 181 7.00 -7.15 -11.00
C GLY A 181 7.76 -8.46 -11.25
N HIS A 182 8.83 -8.71 -10.51
CA HIS A 182 9.66 -9.92 -10.58
C HIS A 182 9.44 -10.89 -9.42
N ILE A 183 8.46 -10.64 -8.56
CA ILE A 183 8.19 -11.53 -7.42
C ILE A 183 7.78 -12.91 -7.91
N GLN A 184 8.40 -13.94 -7.34
CA GLN A 184 8.12 -15.33 -7.65
C GLN A 184 7.79 -16.10 -6.37
N TYR A 185 6.98 -17.13 -6.54
CA TYR A 185 6.72 -18.06 -5.45
C TYR A 185 7.90 -19.03 -5.34
N GLU A 186 8.63 -18.96 -4.27
CA GLU A 186 9.62 -20.00 -3.92
C GLU A 186 8.88 -21.18 -3.29
N LYS A 187 8.99 -22.32 -3.96
CA LYS A 187 8.41 -23.57 -3.46
C LYS A 187 9.13 -24.06 -2.20
#